data_aa473fbac106d15675d6886ebb2a8141
#
_entry.id   aa473fbac106d15675d6886ebb2a8141
#
_cell.length_a   1.000
_cell.length_b   1.000
_cell.length_c   1.000
_cell.angle_alpha   90.00
_cell.angle_beta   90.00
_cell.angle_gamma   90.00
#
_symmetry.space_group_name_H-M   'P 1'
#
loop_
_entity.id
_entity.type
_entity.pdbx_description
1 polymer ?
#
loop_
_entity_poly.entity_id
_entity_poly.type
_entity_poly.pdbx_seq_one_letter_code
_entity_poly.pdbx_strand_id
1 'polypeptide(L)'
;MATYVPGSETYLPDIKPFTPDYKFLSAVLDTRQDKYSTNWKATNDVYNKVVYADLSRTDTTEQRDQYIQKLAPSLEKIAGMDLSLAQNADSAKAVFAPFFEDKLIVKDMVYTANYRKQMEYANRLLDNPNREQREKYWTPGVKALQYRMEDFVNGNVDQALN
;
A
#
# COMPACT_ATOMS: atom_id res chain seq x y z
N MET A 1 -72.45 37.41 -24.31
CA MET A 1 -72.58 35.94 -24.54
C MET A 1 -71.16 35.40 -24.73
N ALA A 2 -70.61 34.74 -23.76
CA ALA A 2 -69.27 34.09 -23.84
C ALA A 2 -69.45 32.70 -24.42
N THR A 3 -68.90 32.47 -25.61
CA THR A 3 -68.93 31.17 -26.29
C THR A 3 -67.93 30.25 -25.58
N TYR A 4 -68.44 29.21 -24.94
CA TYR A 4 -67.67 28.11 -24.41
C TYR A 4 -67.06 27.32 -25.58
N VAL A 5 -65.73 27.25 -25.64
CA VAL A 5 -65.00 26.37 -26.55
C VAL A 5 -64.58 25.11 -25.77
N PRO A 6 -65.26 23.98 -26.00
CA PRO A 6 -64.84 22.71 -25.42
C PRO A 6 -63.67 22.19 -26.24
N GLY A 7 -62.56 21.89 -25.59
CA GLY A 7 -61.46 21.12 -26.23
C GLY A 7 -60.10 21.60 -26.02
N SER A 8 -59.74 22.18 -24.85
CA SER A 8 -58.36 22.23 -24.42
C SER A 8 -58.18 21.38 -23.13
N GLU A 9 -58.55 20.11 -23.24
CA GLU A 9 -58.00 19.14 -22.29
C GLU A 9 -56.50 19.07 -22.55
N THR A 10 -55.76 19.80 -21.75
CA THR A 10 -54.33 19.61 -21.65
C THR A 10 -54.13 18.17 -21.18
N TYR A 11 -53.76 17.32 -22.12
CA TYR A 11 -53.39 15.93 -21.84
C TYR A 11 -52.11 16.00 -21.02
N LEU A 12 -52.24 16.05 -19.70
CA LEU A 12 -51.13 15.83 -18.83
C LEU A 12 -50.78 14.34 -18.96
N PRO A 13 -49.61 13.99 -19.46
CA PRO A 13 -49.20 12.59 -19.52
C PRO A 13 -49.30 12.03 -18.10
N ASP A 14 -49.89 10.85 -17.98
CA ASP A 14 -50.05 10.12 -16.73
C ASP A 14 -48.61 9.80 -16.23
N ILE A 15 -48.01 10.75 -15.51
CA ILE A 15 -46.67 10.61 -14.93
C ILE A 15 -46.87 9.63 -13.78
N LYS A 16 -46.64 8.35 -14.06
CA LYS A 16 -46.58 7.35 -13.01
C LYS A 16 -45.53 7.79 -12.01
N PRO A 17 -45.86 7.90 -10.71
CA PRO A 17 -44.89 8.28 -9.72
C PRO A 17 -43.75 7.29 -9.76
N PHE A 18 -42.53 7.79 -9.88
CA PHE A 18 -41.33 6.98 -9.79
C PHE A 18 -41.27 6.32 -8.39
N THR A 19 -41.56 5.02 -8.35
CA THR A 19 -41.39 4.22 -7.15
C THR A 19 -39.97 3.63 -7.22
N PRO A 20 -39.04 4.15 -6.43
CA PRO A 20 -37.67 3.61 -6.42
C PRO A 20 -37.70 2.14 -5.95
N ASP A 21 -37.03 1.27 -6.71
CA ASP A 21 -36.80 -0.09 -6.28
C ASP A 21 -35.74 -0.06 -5.15
N TYR A 22 -36.24 -0.04 -3.92
CA TYR A 22 -35.39 0.02 -2.73
C TYR A 22 -34.43 -1.17 -2.61
N LYS A 23 -34.78 -2.34 -3.15
CA LYS A 23 -33.91 -3.50 -3.20
C LYS A 23 -32.74 -3.29 -4.16
N PHE A 24 -33.02 -2.72 -5.30
CA PHE A 24 -31.98 -2.35 -6.27
C PHE A 24 -31.07 -1.26 -5.70
N LEU A 25 -31.64 -0.23 -5.09
CA LEU A 25 -30.86 0.85 -4.48
C LEU A 25 -29.98 0.35 -3.33
N SER A 26 -30.51 -0.52 -2.45
CA SER A 26 -29.70 -1.11 -1.38
C SER A 26 -28.56 -1.95 -1.94
N ALA A 27 -28.81 -2.80 -2.93
CA ALA A 27 -27.76 -3.62 -3.56
C ALA A 27 -26.66 -2.77 -4.22
N VAL A 28 -27.02 -1.64 -4.84
CA VAL A 28 -26.05 -0.70 -5.42
C VAL A 28 -25.22 -0.02 -4.33
N LEU A 29 -25.86 0.40 -3.21
CA LEU A 29 -25.18 1.02 -2.08
C LEU A 29 -24.24 0.03 -1.39
N ASP A 30 -24.67 -1.21 -1.17
CA ASP A 30 -23.85 -2.26 -0.58
C ASP A 30 -22.60 -2.54 -1.45
N THR A 31 -22.80 -2.69 -2.76
CA THR A 31 -21.70 -2.90 -3.71
C THR A 31 -20.72 -1.72 -3.71
N ARG A 32 -21.22 -0.49 -3.61
CA ARG A 32 -20.38 0.72 -3.52
C ARG A 32 -19.60 0.77 -2.22
N GLN A 33 -20.23 0.43 -1.10
CA GLN A 33 -19.61 0.36 0.20
C GLN A 33 -18.50 -0.70 0.24
N ASP A 34 -18.74 -1.88 -0.34
CA ASP A 34 -17.75 -2.95 -0.42
C ASP A 34 -16.53 -2.53 -1.26
N LYS A 35 -16.75 -1.89 -2.40
CA LYS A 35 -15.68 -1.34 -3.23
C LYS A 35 -14.88 -0.27 -2.49
N TYR A 36 -15.56 0.64 -1.79
CA TYR A 36 -14.91 1.67 -0.99
C TYR A 36 -14.02 1.04 0.07
N SER A 37 -14.55 0.12 0.87
CA SER A 37 -13.81 -0.51 1.97
C SER A 37 -12.63 -1.33 1.47
N THR A 38 -12.78 -2.05 0.35
CA THR A 38 -11.71 -2.81 -0.28
C THR A 38 -10.59 -1.90 -0.77
N ASN A 39 -10.93 -0.81 -1.45
CA ASN A 39 -9.95 0.13 -1.98
C ASN A 39 -9.27 0.94 -0.87
N TRP A 40 -10.03 1.32 0.17
CA TRP A 40 -9.47 1.93 1.37
C TRP A 40 -8.44 1.04 2.03
N LYS A 41 -8.79 -0.23 2.26
CA LYS A 41 -7.87 -1.21 2.83
C LYS A 41 -6.61 -1.35 1.97
N ALA A 42 -6.76 -1.52 0.66
CA ALA A 42 -5.63 -1.64 -0.26
C ALA A 42 -4.73 -0.39 -0.25
N THR A 43 -5.30 0.82 -0.17
CA THR A 43 -4.55 2.08 -0.07
C THR A 43 -3.81 2.17 1.27
N ASN A 44 -4.48 1.80 2.35
CA ASN A 44 -3.87 1.78 3.68
C ASN A 44 -2.74 0.74 3.79
N ASP A 45 -2.88 -0.42 3.14
CA ASP A 45 -1.82 -1.44 3.08
C ASP A 45 -0.57 -0.91 2.36
N VAL A 46 -0.75 -0.10 1.29
CA VAL A 46 0.39 0.56 0.61
C VAL A 46 1.03 1.61 1.52
N TYR A 47 0.23 2.45 2.19
CA TYR A 47 0.72 3.41 3.17
C TYR A 47 1.53 2.73 4.29
N ASN A 48 1.01 1.65 4.84
CA ASN A 48 1.70 0.87 5.87
C ASN A 48 3.04 0.30 5.38
N LYS A 49 3.12 -0.13 4.11
CA LYS A 49 4.39 -0.57 3.51
C LYS A 49 5.42 0.55 3.45
N VAL A 50 5.00 1.80 3.28
CA VAL A 50 5.91 2.96 3.34
C VAL A 50 6.34 3.25 4.77
N VAL A 51 5.38 3.36 5.70
CA VAL A 51 5.63 3.72 7.11
C VAL A 51 6.51 2.68 7.80
N TYR A 52 6.21 1.40 7.57
CA TYR A 52 6.91 0.27 8.18
C TYR A 52 7.93 -0.38 7.25
N ALA A 53 8.41 0.38 6.24
CA ALA A 53 9.47 -0.11 5.37
C ALA A 53 10.69 -0.51 6.21
N ASP A 54 11.13 -1.74 6.01
CA ASP A 54 12.27 -2.29 6.72
C ASP A 54 13.55 -1.83 6.04
N LEU A 55 14.18 -0.82 6.63
CA LEU A 55 15.37 -0.15 6.15
C LEU A 55 16.47 -0.29 7.18
N SER A 56 17.70 -0.50 6.72
CA SER A 56 18.88 -0.66 7.59
C SER A 56 19.81 0.54 7.57
N ARG A 57 19.72 1.38 6.54
CA ARG A 57 20.55 2.56 6.37
C ARG A 57 19.91 3.79 7.02
N THR A 58 20.73 4.63 7.63
CA THR A 58 20.26 5.89 8.23
C THR A 58 19.72 6.86 7.18
N ASP A 59 20.45 7.01 6.05
CA ASP A 59 20.07 7.92 4.98
C ASP A 59 18.71 7.56 4.33
N THR A 60 18.46 6.29 4.07
CA THR A 60 17.17 5.81 3.53
C THR A 60 16.04 5.93 4.57
N THR A 61 16.33 5.73 5.84
CA THR A 61 15.38 5.93 6.94
C THR A 61 14.97 7.40 7.05
N GLU A 62 15.93 8.31 7.03
CA GLU A 62 15.68 9.77 7.02
C GLU A 62 14.88 10.18 5.78
N GLN A 63 15.23 9.63 4.62
CA GLN A 63 14.52 9.89 3.36
C GLN A 63 13.06 9.41 3.43
N ARG A 64 12.80 8.22 4.00
CA ARG A 64 11.44 7.73 4.26
C ARG A 64 10.67 8.68 5.18
N ASP A 65 11.28 9.12 6.28
CA ASP A 65 10.63 9.99 7.25
C ASP A 65 10.30 11.37 6.65
N GLN A 66 11.20 11.93 5.85
CA GLN A 66 10.94 13.15 5.08
C GLN A 66 9.82 12.95 4.05
N TYR A 67 9.77 11.78 3.41
CA TYR A 67 8.72 11.46 2.47
C TYR A 67 7.35 11.38 3.17
N ILE A 68 7.26 10.71 4.33
CA ILE A 68 6.03 10.64 5.13
C ILE A 68 5.55 12.04 5.53
N GLN A 69 6.45 12.92 5.96
CA GLN A 69 6.08 14.30 6.29
C GLN A 69 5.49 15.06 5.09
N LYS A 70 6.03 14.84 3.89
CA LYS A 70 5.53 15.45 2.65
C LYS A 70 4.20 14.86 2.19
N LEU A 71 3.83 13.67 2.66
CA LEU A 71 2.56 13.02 2.29
C LEU A 71 1.35 13.64 2.99
N ALA A 72 1.49 14.38 4.09
CA ALA A 72 0.37 14.86 4.88
C ALA A 72 -0.74 15.54 4.06
N PRO A 73 -0.46 16.51 3.16
CA PRO A 73 -1.51 17.12 2.33
C PRO A 73 -2.18 16.14 1.37
N SER A 74 -1.42 15.16 0.88
CA SER A 74 -1.94 14.12 -0.02
C SER A 74 -2.85 13.14 0.70
N LEU A 75 -2.52 12.80 1.96
CA LEU A 75 -3.35 11.95 2.81
C LEU A 75 -4.70 12.62 3.15
N GLU A 76 -4.70 13.94 3.44
CA GLU A 76 -5.92 14.71 3.63
C GLU A 76 -6.80 14.68 2.37
N LYS A 77 -6.18 14.83 1.20
CA LYS A 77 -6.89 14.74 -0.08
C LYS A 77 -7.49 13.35 -0.30
N ILE A 78 -6.73 12.28 -0.03
CA ILE A 78 -7.20 10.89 -0.12
C ILE A 78 -8.38 10.65 0.81
N ALA A 79 -8.35 11.19 2.04
CA ALA A 79 -9.44 11.06 3.00
C ALA A 79 -10.77 11.65 2.49
N GLY A 80 -10.71 12.67 1.64
CA GLY A 80 -11.89 13.26 0.99
C GLY A 80 -12.35 12.60 -0.31
N MET A 81 -11.62 11.57 -0.82
CA MET A 81 -11.95 10.91 -2.07
C MET A 81 -13.01 9.82 -1.90
N ASP A 82 -13.89 9.71 -2.90
CA ASP A 82 -14.76 8.54 -3.05
C ASP A 82 -13.97 7.36 -3.67
N LEU A 83 -13.41 6.52 -2.82
CA LEU A 83 -12.59 5.37 -3.25
C LEU A 83 -13.42 4.21 -3.83
N SER A 84 -14.76 4.31 -3.88
CA SER A 84 -15.58 3.35 -4.63
C SER A 84 -15.37 3.47 -6.15
N LEU A 85 -14.84 4.61 -6.60
CA LEU A 85 -14.50 4.87 -8.00
C LEU A 85 -13.05 4.40 -8.26
N ALA A 86 -12.88 3.54 -9.27
CA ALA A 86 -11.57 2.96 -9.61
C ALA A 86 -10.50 4.04 -9.86
N GLN A 87 -10.83 5.09 -10.59
CA GLN A 87 -9.92 6.19 -10.89
C GLN A 87 -9.39 6.88 -9.62
N ASN A 88 -10.26 7.09 -8.62
CA ASN A 88 -9.86 7.69 -7.34
C ASN A 88 -8.98 6.73 -6.53
N ALA A 89 -9.31 5.43 -6.54
CA ALA A 89 -8.50 4.41 -5.87
C ALA A 89 -7.10 4.29 -6.48
N ASP A 90 -7.00 4.34 -7.80
CA ASP A 90 -5.69 4.31 -8.50
C ASP A 90 -4.91 5.59 -8.24
N SER A 91 -5.55 6.76 -8.25
CA SER A 91 -4.93 8.04 -7.91
C SER A 91 -4.42 8.07 -6.46
N ALA A 92 -5.18 7.50 -5.52
CA ALA A 92 -4.77 7.40 -4.12
C ALA A 92 -3.53 6.51 -3.94
N LYS A 93 -3.45 5.38 -4.64
CA LYS A 93 -2.26 4.50 -4.61
C LYS A 93 -1.06 5.14 -5.31
N ALA A 94 -1.28 5.86 -6.41
CA ALA A 94 -0.22 6.52 -7.17
C ALA A 94 0.56 7.57 -6.34
N VAL A 95 -0.06 8.12 -5.30
CA VAL A 95 0.62 9.03 -4.37
C VAL A 95 1.85 8.39 -3.72
N PHE A 96 1.85 7.07 -3.55
CA PHE A 96 2.96 6.33 -2.92
C PHE A 96 4.00 5.82 -3.91
N ALA A 97 3.75 5.91 -5.22
CA ALA A 97 4.64 5.40 -6.25
C ALA A 97 6.08 5.93 -6.14
N PRO A 98 6.32 7.25 -5.90
CA PRO A 98 7.69 7.78 -5.82
C PRO A 98 8.56 7.10 -4.74
N PHE A 99 7.96 6.59 -3.66
CA PHE A 99 8.70 5.86 -2.64
C PHE A 99 9.24 4.52 -3.17
N PHE A 100 8.41 3.80 -3.92
CA PHE A 100 8.77 2.49 -4.49
C PHE A 100 9.58 2.59 -5.79
N GLU A 101 9.69 3.78 -6.37
CA GLU A 101 10.53 4.09 -7.52
C GLU A 101 11.93 4.59 -7.12
N ASP A 102 12.11 4.96 -5.86
CA ASP A 102 13.42 5.36 -5.34
C ASP A 102 14.36 4.16 -5.27
N LYS A 103 15.39 4.18 -6.12
CA LYS A 103 16.33 3.05 -6.28
C LYS A 103 17.11 2.74 -5.01
N LEU A 104 17.43 3.76 -4.20
CA LEU A 104 18.20 3.58 -2.99
C LEU A 104 17.34 2.91 -1.90
N ILE A 105 16.11 3.40 -1.72
CA ILE A 105 15.14 2.82 -0.79
C ILE A 105 14.83 1.37 -1.17
N VAL A 106 14.51 1.11 -2.45
CA VAL A 106 14.21 -0.25 -2.92
C VAL A 106 15.40 -1.19 -2.72
N LYS A 107 16.61 -0.73 -3.00
CA LYS A 107 17.84 -1.50 -2.79
C LYS A 107 18.02 -1.85 -1.31
N ASP A 108 17.81 -0.89 -0.41
CA ASP A 108 17.89 -1.13 1.03
C ASP A 108 16.83 -2.13 1.50
N MET A 109 15.57 -1.97 1.10
CA MET A 109 14.50 -2.90 1.44
C MET A 109 14.82 -4.33 1.01
N VAL A 110 15.31 -4.51 -0.22
CA VAL A 110 15.65 -5.85 -0.76
C VAL A 110 16.83 -6.45 -0.01
N TYR A 111 17.87 -5.66 0.22
CA TYR A 111 19.07 -6.11 0.93
C TYR A 111 18.76 -6.50 2.38
N THR A 112 18.04 -5.64 3.09
CA THR A 112 17.63 -5.88 4.49
C THR A 112 16.74 -7.12 4.61
N ALA A 113 15.77 -7.29 3.71
CA ALA A 113 14.92 -8.50 3.70
C ALA A 113 15.72 -9.78 3.43
N ASN A 114 16.68 -9.74 2.50
CA ASN A 114 17.55 -10.89 2.21
C ASN A 114 18.47 -11.20 3.38
N TYR A 115 19.08 -10.18 3.99
CA TYR A 115 19.91 -10.37 5.18
C TYR A 115 19.12 -11.04 6.31
N ARG A 116 17.91 -10.58 6.61
CA ARG A 116 17.07 -11.18 7.66
C ARG A 116 16.73 -12.65 7.36
N LYS A 117 16.38 -12.97 6.12
CA LYS A 117 16.14 -14.37 5.72
C LYS A 117 17.36 -15.26 5.89
N GLN A 118 18.53 -14.75 5.53
CA GLN A 118 19.77 -15.50 5.69
C GLN A 118 20.14 -15.68 7.18
N MET A 119 19.93 -14.65 8.00
CA MET A 119 20.15 -14.75 9.45
C MET A 119 19.14 -15.71 10.09
N GLU A 120 17.88 -15.68 9.69
CA GLU A 120 16.88 -16.64 10.17
C GLU A 120 17.27 -18.08 9.80
N TYR A 121 17.71 -18.31 8.56
CA TYR A 121 18.21 -19.62 8.15
C TYR A 121 19.44 -20.04 8.95
N ALA A 122 20.40 -19.15 9.12
CA ALA A 122 21.60 -19.41 9.94
C ALA A 122 21.24 -19.75 11.40
N ASN A 123 20.28 -19.05 11.98
CA ASN A 123 19.81 -19.33 13.34
C ASN A 123 19.10 -20.69 13.45
N ARG A 124 18.34 -21.10 12.44
CA ARG A 124 17.74 -22.45 12.39
C ARG A 124 18.79 -23.56 12.38
N LEU A 125 19.99 -23.31 11.85
CA LEU A 125 21.09 -24.27 11.91
C LEU A 125 21.62 -24.49 13.34
N LEU A 126 21.37 -23.55 14.26
CA LEU A 126 21.70 -23.73 15.70
C LEU A 126 20.88 -24.83 16.36
N ASP A 127 19.67 -25.09 15.83
CA ASP A 127 18.81 -26.17 16.34
C ASP A 127 19.26 -27.57 15.87
N ASN A 128 20.28 -27.62 15.01
CA ASN A 128 20.86 -28.87 14.55
C ASN A 128 21.51 -29.61 15.75
N PRO A 129 21.14 -30.88 16.03
CA PRO A 129 21.71 -31.64 17.12
C PRO A 129 23.23 -31.91 16.98
N ASN A 130 23.77 -31.80 15.77
CA ASN A 130 25.19 -31.99 15.54
C ASN A 130 25.98 -30.70 15.88
N ARG A 131 26.54 -30.68 17.07
CA ARG A 131 27.32 -29.54 17.60
C ARG A 131 28.52 -29.18 16.72
N GLU A 132 29.26 -30.17 16.22
CA GLU A 132 30.45 -29.97 15.40
C GLU A 132 30.13 -29.27 14.09
N GLN A 133 29.03 -29.66 13.43
CA GLN A 133 28.54 -28.97 12.22
C GLN A 133 28.10 -27.54 12.50
N ARG A 134 27.44 -27.28 13.63
CA ARG A 134 27.02 -25.94 14.02
C ARG A 134 28.23 -25.01 14.18
N GLU A 135 29.24 -25.44 14.95
CA GLU A 135 30.43 -24.63 15.21
C GLU A 135 31.28 -24.40 13.96
N LYS A 136 31.37 -25.41 13.08
CA LYS A 136 32.17 -25.34 11.87
C LYS A 136 31.59 -24.42 10.79
N TYR A 137 30.27 -24.45 10.58
CA TYR A 137 29.65 -23.77 9.46
C TYR A 137 28.86 -22.52 9.84
N TRP A 138 28.26 -22.51 11.03
CA TRP A 138 27.42 -21.40 11.46
C TRP A 138 28.24 -20.14 11.77
N THR A 139 29.26 -20.25 12.59
CA THR A 139 30.03 -19.07 13.05
C THR A 139 30.69 -18.29 11.92
N PRO A 140 31.43 -18.92 10.98
CA PRO A 140 32.00 -18.20 9.86
C PRO A 140 30.92 -17.57 8.95
N GLY A 141 29.83 -18.29 8.69
CA GLY A 141 28.75 -17.81 7.84
C GLY A 141 28.04 -16.60 8.43
N VAL A 142 27.72 -16.63 9.73
CA VAL A 142 27.08 -15.51 10.41
C VAL A 142 27.98 -14.29 10.47
N LYS A 143 29.26 -14.47 10.75
CA LYS A 143 30.24 -13.36 10.76
C LYS A 143 30.33 -12.71 9.36
N ALA A 144 30.40 -13.51 8.31
CA ALA A 144 30.45 -12.98 6.94
C ALA A 144 29.18 -12.16 6.60
N LEU A 145 28.00 -12.62 7.03
CA LEU A 145 26.75 -11.88 6.86
C LEU A 145 26.74 -10.56 7.64
N GLN A 146 27.24 -10.57 8.86
CA GLN A 146 27.34 -9.36 9.69
C GLN A 146 28.26 -8.31 9.05
N TYR A 147 29.45 -8.70 8.59
CA TYR A 147 30.37 -7.78 7.90
C TYR A 147 29.74 -7.19 6.63
N ARG A 148 29.08 -8.00 5.82
CA ARG A 148 28.36 -7.50 4.62
C ARG A 148 27.27 -6.50 4.98
N MET A 149 26.57 -6.72 6.09
CA MET A 149 25.57 -5.79 6.56
C MET A 149 26.17 -4.48 7.06
N GLU A 150 27.27 -4.53 7.80
CA GLU A 150 28.02 -3.35 8.24
C GLU A 150 28.51 -2.53 7.06
N ASP A 151 29.06 -3.16 6.03
CA ASP A 151 29.50 -2.49 4.79
C ASP A 151 28.32 -1.83 4.08
N PHE A 152 27.19 -2.50 4.00
CA PHE A 152 26.00 -1.94 3.38
C PHE A 152 25.46 -0.73 4.15
N VAL A 153 25.34 -0.81 5.46
CA VAL A 153 24.87 0.29 6.33
C VAL A 153 25.80 1.50 6.25
N ASN A 154 27.12 1.27 6.16
CA ASN A 154 28.12 2.31 6.05
C ASN A 154 28.26 2.91 4.62
N GLY A 155 27.43 2.48 3.69
CA GLY A 155 27.43 3.02 2.32
C GLY A 155 28.42 2.32 1.36
N ASN A 156 29.13 1.29 1.80
CA ASN A 156 30.05 0.48 0.97
C ASN A 156 29.25 -0.56 0.15
N VAL A 157 28.23 -0.09 -0.58
CA VAL A 157 27.22 -0.94 -1.23
C VAL A 157 27.83 -1.91 -2.25
N ASP A 158 28.89 -1.48 -2.93
CA ASP A 158 29.54 -2.31 -3.96
C ASP A 158 30.33 -3.48 -3.36
N GLN A 159 30.84 -3.31 -2.15
CA GLN A 159 31.53 -4.38 -1.40
C GLN A 159 30.52 -5.37 -0.77
N ALA A 160 29.37 -4.90 -0.33
CA ALA A 160 28.33 -5.74 0.26
C ALA A 160 27.64 -6.68 -0.75
N LEU A 161 27.69 -6.36 -2.03
CA LEU A 161 27.02 -7.11 -3.13
C LEU A 161 27.94 -8.08 -3.86
N ASN A 162 29.26 -8.03 -3.63
CA ASN A 162 30.26 -8.96 -4.14
C ASN A 162 30.64 -10.00 -3.08
#